data_6714cdee5d78327d889c4a817a349683
#
_entry.id   6714cdee5d78327d889c4a817a349683
#
_cell.length_a   1.000
_cell.length_b   1.000
_cell.length_c   1.000
_cell.angle_alpha   90.00
_cell.angle_beta   90.00
_cell.angle_gamma   90.00
#
_symmetry.space_group_name_H-M   'P 1'
#
loop_
_entity.id
_entity.type
_entity.pdbx_description
1 polymer ?
#
loop_
_entity_poly.entity_id
_entity_poly.type
_entity_poly.pdbx_seq_one_letter_code
_entity_poly.pdbx_strand_id
1 'polypeptide(L)'
;MRNLLLLLSLVLLIAPVALANDDARAQEILKQARQAVGGDEQLQKIQGLQINGQYRRVFGDRQMGGDREISISLPNKYLVEDAMNAGGLSTAMINFRGLNGDKAFSGNSGGGGGMVFRIGGPGGLQASPEQIEETQRRIYTAEFSRYLLAIILTPPPSLAVEYKYAGESDVEDAQADVIDVSGPNKFAVRVFFDKKSHMPLLLSYRGPKPRIMTMQRPAGSGAKPEDIAKAREEAKKKMHAEAPPVPEEVDFYIRMTDYKKVGGVMVPHKLTFLTENEVSEEFEISKYQLNPQFKADRFEKH
;
A
#
# COMPACT_ATOMS: atom_id res chain seq x y z
N MET A 1 -34.63 -7.43 -69.46
CA MET A 1 -34.17 -8.58 -68.70
C MET A 1 -33.08 -8.08 -67.77
N ARG A 2 -33.41 -7.84 -66.49
CA ARG A 2 -32.60 -7.09 -65.52
C ARG A 2 -32.17 -8.08 -64.47
N ASN A 3 -30.88 -8.37 -64.40
CA ASN A 3 -30.29 -9.18 -63.30
C ASN A 3 -30.05 -8.30 -62.11
N LEU A 4 -30.77 -8.59 -61.04
CA LEU A 4 -30.62 -7.97 -59.73
C LEU A 4 -29.60 -8.80 -58.91
N LEU A 5 -28.40 -8.29 -58.78
CA LEU A 5 -27.35 -8.86 -57.92
C LEU A 5 -27.62 -8.43 -56.48
N LEU A 6 -28.05 -9.37 -55.65
CA LEU A 6 -28.13 -9.25 -54.16
C LEU A 6 -26.72 -9.42 -53.61
N LEU A 7 -26.11 -8.32 -53.18
CA LEU A 7 -24.90 -8.30 -52.34
C LEU A 7 -25.30 -8.57 -50.89
N LEU A 8 -25.05 -9.79 -50.42
CA LEU A 8 -25.21 -10.19 -49.04
C LEU A 8 -23.99 -9.69 -48.27
N SER A 9 -24.13 -8.57 -47.53
CA SER A 9 -23.10 -8.06 -46.62
C SER A 9 -23.06 -8.92 -45.37
N LEU A 10 -22.07 -9.80 -45.30
CA LEU A 10 -21.72 -10.56 -44.10
C LEU A 10 -21.02 -9.60 -43.10
N VAL A 11 -21.78 -9.05 -42.14
CA VAL A 11 -21.21 -8.34 -41.02
C VAL A 11 -20.62 -9.36 -40.06
N LEU A 12 -19.30 -9.51 -40.09
CA LEU A 12 -18.56 -10.35 -39.16
C LEU A 12 -18.51 -9.64 -37.79
N LEU A 13 -19.37 -10.02 -36.85
CA LEU A 13 -19.30 -9.66 -35.44
C LEU A 13 -18.14 -10.43 -34.80
N ILE A 14 -16.94 -9.85 -34.84
CA ILE A 14 -15.78 -10.34 -34.09
C ILE A 14 -15.49 -9.33 -33.01
N ALA A 15 -16.03 -9.51 -31.78
CA ALA A 15 -15.42 -9.06 -30.51
C ALA A 15 -16.35 -9.30 -29.32
N PRO A 16 -16.35 -10.46 -28.68
CA PRO A 16 -16.19 -10.53 -27.25
C PRO A 16 -15.28 -11.69 -26.76
N VAL A 17 -14.67 -12.44 -27.67
CA VAL A 17 -13.92 -13.66 -27.29
C VAL A 17 -12.63 -13.36 -26.54
N ALA A 18 -11.94 -12.24 -26.83
CA ALA A 18 -10.68 -11.90 -26.19
C ALA A 18 -10.85 -11.53 -24.71
N LEU A 19 -11.83 -10.70 -24.35
CA LEU A 19 -12.06 -10.25 -22.97
C LEU A 19 -12.48 -11.40 -22.04
N ALA A 20 -13.33 -12.31 -22.53
CA ALA A 20 -13.73 -13.49 -21.76
C ALA A 20 -12.57 -14.47 -21.50
N ASN A 21 -11.58 -14.49 -22.40
CA ASN A 21 -10.37 -15.31 -22.23
C ASN A 21 -9.40 -14.70 -21.18
N ASP A 22 -9.28 -13.39 -21.14
CA ASP A 22 -8.40 -12.69 -20.19
C ASP A 22 -8.91 -12.82 -18.73
N ASP A 23 -10.22 -12.72 -18.51
CA ASP A 23 -10.83 -12.93 -17.19
C ASP A 23 -10.67 -14.39 -16.73
N ALA A 24 -10.90 -15.36 -17.60
CA ALA A 24 -10.70 -16.78 -17.30
C ALA A 24 -9.24 -17.10 -17.00
N ARG A 25 -8.30 -16.50 -17.73
CA ARG A 25 -6.86 -16.64 -17.51
C ARG A 25 -6.46 -16.03 -16.18
N ALA A 26 -6.96 -14.84 -15.83
CA ALA A 26 -6.71 -14.22 -14.54
C ALA A 26 -7.18 -15.09 -13.38
N GLN A 27 -8.38 -15.69 -13.48
CA GLN A 27 -8.91 -16.57 -12.43
C GLN A 27 -8.07 -17.84 -12.25
N GLU A 28 -7.59 -18.43 -13.36
CA GLU A 28 -6.74 -19.62 -13.27
C GLU A 28 -5.39 -19.31 -12.61
N ILE A 29 -4.73 -18.19 -12.96
CA ILE A 29 -3.47 -17.75 -12.32
C ILE A 29 -3.69 -17.49 -10.84
N LEU A 30 -4.77 -16.78 -10.46
CA LEU A 30 -5.10 -16.51 -9.06
C LEU A 30 -5.35 -17.78 -8.27
N LYS A 31 -6.04 -18.76 -8.87
CA LYS A 31 -6.27 -20.07 -8.24
C LYS A 31 -4.96 -20.79 -7.99
N GLN A 32 -4.06 -20.83 -8.97
CA GLN A 32 -2.72 -21.44 -8.83
C GLN A 32 -1.89 -20.70 -7.76
N ALA A 33 -1.90 -19.37 -7.76
CA ALA A 33 -1.19 -18.55 -6.78
C ALA A 33 -1.76 -18.79 -5.35
N ARG A 34 -3.06 -18.78 -5.18
CA ARG A 34 -3.69 -19.09 -3.87
C ARG A 34 -3.36 -20.50 -3.41
N GLN A 35 -3.35 -21.46 -4.32
CA GLN A 35 -2.92 -22.83 -3.97
C GLN A 35 -1.46 -22.86 -3.53
N ALA A 36 -0.56 -22.13 -4.19
CA ALA A 36 0.86 -22.04 -3.85
C ALA A 36 1.09 -21.41 -2.46
N VAL A 37 0.30 -20.41 -2.08
CA VAL A 37 0.43 -19.77 -0.76
C VAL A 37 -0.33 -20.49 0.37
N GLY A 38 -1.03 -21.60 0.10
CA GLY A 38 -1.66 -22.41 1.16
C GLY A 38 -3.09 -22.87 0.91
N GLY A 39 -3.69 -22.39 -0.19
CA GLY A 39 -5.04 -22.77 -0.63
C GLY A 39 -6.15 -21.89 -0.05
N ASP A 40 -7.25 -21.81 -0.80
CA ASP A 40 -8.40 -20.97 -0.44
C ASP A 40 -8.97 -21.30 0.93
N GLU A 41 -9.01 -22.57 1.32
CA GLU A 41 -9.52 -22.99 2.63
C GLU A 41 -8.73 -22.37 3.79
N GLN A 42 -7.40 -22.29 3.69
CA GLN A 42 -6.56 -21.71 4.73
C GLN A 42 -6.64 -20.16 4.71
N LEU A 43 -6.65 -19.58 3.52
CA LEU A 43 -6.75 -18.13 3.35
C LEU A 43 -8.08 -17.59 3.88
N GLN A 44 -9.20 -18.28 3.67
CA GLN A 44 -10.52 -17.88 4.16
C GLN A 44 -10.66 -17.96 5.70
N LYS A 45 -9.84 -18.76 6.36
CA LYS A 45 -9.80 -18.82 7.84
C LYS A 45 -9.15 -17.58 8.46
N ILE A 46 -8.44 -16.77 7.68
CA ILE A 46 -7.76 -15.58 8.19
C ILE A 46 -8.78 -14.46 8.37
N GLN A 47 -9.08 -14.14 9.60
CA GLN A 47 -9.96 -13.03 9.99
C GLN A 47 -9.17 -11.85 10.57
N GLY A 48 -7.88 -12.03 10.82
CA GLY A 48 -7.01 -10.99 11.31
C GLY A 48 -5.53 -11.38 11.26
N LEU A 49 -4.68 -10.37 11.27
CA LEU A 49 -3.23 -10.51 11.25
C LEU A 49 -2.60 -9.54 12.25
N GLN A 50 -1.60 -10.01 12.98
CA GLN A 50 -0.65 -9.15 13.64
C GLN A 50 0.74 -9.46 13.09
N ILE A 51 1.44 -8.41 12.62
CA ILE A 51 2.70 -8.50 11.92
C ILE A 51 3.69 -7.60 12.62
N ASN A 52 4.79 -8.16 13.08
CA ASN A 52 5.83 -7.42 13.78
C ASN A 52 7.16 -7.56 13.05
N GLY A 53 7.95 -6.50 13.01
CA GLY A 53 9.25 -6.51 12.37
C GLY A 53 9.96 -5.18 12.49
N GLN A 54 11.08 -5.07 11.80
CA GLN A 54 11.86 -3.85 11.73
C GLN A 54 11.76 -3.23 10.35
N TYR A 55 11.52 -1.92 10.29
CA TYR A 55 11.55 -1.18 9.04
C TYR A 55 12.78 -0.28 8.97
N ARG A 56 13.25 -0.09 7.74
CA ARG A 56 14.31 0.84 7.40
C ARG A 56 13.87 1.66 6.20
N ARG A 57 13.80 2.95 6.35
CA ARG A 57 13.38 3.91 5.32
C ARG A 57 14.56 4.76 4.88
N VAL A 58 14.68 4.96 3.57
CA VAL A 58 15.77 5.71 2.95
C VAL A 58 15.23 7.06 2.46
N PHE A 59 15.93 8.14 2.78
CA PHE A 59 15.61 9.50 2.35
C PHE A 59 16.91 10.18 1.88
N GLY A 60 17.21 10.08 0.60
CA GLY A 60 18.51 10.50 0.09
C GLY A 60 19.64 9.80 0.84
N ASP A 61 20.57 10.55 1.41
CA ASP A 61 21.71 10.00 2.18
C ASP A 61 21.37 9.61 3.63
N ARG A 62 20.12 9.79 4.05
CA ARG A 62 19.68 9.51 5.44
C ARG A 62 18.88 8.23 5.49
N GLN A 63 19.11 7.47 6.55
CA GLN A 63 18.33 6.29 6.87
C GLN A 63 17.63 6.48 8.22
N MET A 64 16.41 6.03 8.30
CA MET A 64 15.61 6.00 9.53
C MET A 64 15.03 4.61 9.66
N GLY A 65 14.93 4.11 10.87
CA GLY A 65 14.34 2.79 11.11
C GLY A 65 13.80 2.66 12.53
N GLY A 66 13.20 1.54 12.76
CA GLY A 66 12.62 1.20 14.04
C GLY A 66 11.75 -0.03 13.97
N ASP A 67 10.96 -0.24 15.00
CA ASP A 67 10.03 -1.36 15.05
C ASP A 67 8.70 -0.97 14.39
N ARG A 68 8.12 -1.89 13.62
CA ARG A 68 6.78 -1.75 13.06
C ARG A 68 5.88 -2.87 13.52
N GLU A 69 4.69 -2.48 13.95
CA GLU A 69 3.57 -3.39 14.15
C GLU A 69 2.43 -3.03 13.19
N ILE A 70 1.90 -4.04 12.51
CA ILE A 70 0.69 -3.94 11.69
C ILE A 70 -0.37 -4.82 12.30
N SER A 71 -1.51 -4.25 12.66
CA SER A 71 -2.69 -4.96 13.15
C SER A 71 -3.81 -4.87 12.14
N ILE A 72 -4.37 -6.01 11.78
CA ILE A 72 -5.48 -6.14 10.83
C ILE A 72 -6.58 -6.96 11.46
N SER A 73 -7.82 -6.46 11.43
CA SER A 73 -9.02 -7.22 11.74
C SER A 73 -10.05 -6.99 10.63
N LEU A 74 -10.32 -8.05 9.89
CA LEU A 74 -11.27 -7.99 8.78
C LEU A 74 -12.70 -7.74 9.31
N PRO A 75 -13.55 -7.06 8.53
CA PRO A 75 -13.31 -6.67 7.13
C PRO A 75 -12.62 -5.30 6.94
N ASN A 76 -12.54 -4.42 7.95
CA ASN A 76 -12.25 -3.00 7.74
C ASN A 76 -11.50 -2.31 8.89
N LYS A 77 -10.74 -3.06 9.68
CA LYS A 77 -9.88 -2.47 10.71
C LYS A 77 -8.40 -2.70 10.39
N TYR A 78 -7.65 -1.64 10.42
CA TYR A 78 -6.24 -1.61 10.04
C TYR A 78 -5.50 -0.56 10.84
N LEU A 79 -4.35 -0.92 11.41
CA LEU A 79 -3.49 -0.04 12.19
C LEU A 79 -2.03 -0.37 11.89
N VAL A 80 -1.24 0.64 11.56
CA VAL A 80 0.22 0.58 11.51
C VAL A 80 0.78 1.48 12.59
N GLU A 81 1.71 0.95 13.34
CA GLU A 81 2.49 1.67 14.35
C GLU A 81 3.97 1.55 14.01
N ASP A 82 4.61 2.69 13.79
CA ASP A 82 6.04 2.82 13.51
C ASP A 82 6.72 3.45 14.74
N ALA A 83 7.38 2.63 15.56
CA ALA A 83 8.19 3.09 16.69
C ALA A 83 9.59 3.45 16.19
N MET A 84 9.89 4.74 16.17
CA MET A 84 11.17 5.24 15.70
C MET A 84 12.21 5.28 16.84
N ASN A 85 13.34 4.62 16.62
CA ASN A 85 14.49 4.71 17.50
C ASN A 85 15.30 5.97 17.11
N ALA A 86 14.93 7.12 17.63
CA ALA A 86 15.73 8.33 17.48
C ALA A 86 16.90 8.25 18.45
N GLY A 87 18.10 7.96 17.94
CA GLY A 87 19.31 7.83 18.75
C GLY A 87 19.46 8.99 19.75
N GLY A 88 19.49 8.66 21.05
CA GLY A 88 19.69 9.62 22.14
C GLY A 88 18.42 10.17 22.80
N LEU A 89 17.22 9.79 22.39
CA LEU A 89 15.98 10.14 23.10
C LEU A 89 15.58 9.02 24.07
N SER A 90 15.21 9.39 25.29
CA SER A 90 14.78 8.45 26.34
C SER A 90 13.41 7.82 26.08
N THR A 91 12.69 8.26 25.05
CA THR A 91 11.34 7.79 24.72
C THR A 91 11.21 7.65 23.22
N ALA A 92 10.83 6.46 22.76
CA ALA A 92 10.53 6.21 21.34
C ALA A 92 9.33 7.04 20.89
N MET A 93 9.42 7.65 19.72
CA MET A 93 8.29 8.30 19.07
C MET A 93 7.55 7.25 18.25
N ILE A 94 6.27 7.06 18.55
CA ILE A 94 5.41 6.15 17.79
C ILE A 94 4.53 6.97 16.85
N ASN A 95 4.67 6.75 15.56
CA ASN A 95 3.73 7.26 14.57
C ASN A 95 2.71 6.16 14.26
N PHE A 96 1.45 6.52 14.26
CA PHE A 96 0.38 5.58 13.96
C PHE A 96 -0.56 6.11 12.88
N ARG A 97 -1.13 5.20 12.10
CA ARG A 97 -2.17 5.47 11.11
C ARG A 97 -3.03 4.24 10.88
N GLY A 98 -4.30 4.44 10.57
CA GLY A 98 -5.17 3.31 10.36
C GLY A 98 -6.61 3.65 10.02
N LEU A 99 -7.42 2.59 10.04
CA LEU A 99 -8.84 2.57 9.79
C LEU A 99 -9.57 1.87 10.93
N ASN A 100 -10.69 2.39 11.33
CA ASN A 100 -11.67 1.70 12.17
C ASN A 100 -13.04 1.84 11.50
N GLY A 101 -13.42 0.83 10.72
CA GLY A 101 -14.56 0.94 9.81
C GLY A 101 -14.29 1.98 8.72
N ASP A 102 -15.19 2.95 8.63
CA ASP A 102 -15.10 4.05 7.66
C ASP A 102 -14.29 5.25 8.17
N LYS A 103 -13.79 5.21 9.40
CA LYS A 103 -13.03 6.31 9.98
C LYS A 103 -11.54 6.10 9.79
N ALA A 104 -10.88 7.09 9.19
CA ALA A 104 -9.43 7.16 9.10
C ALA A 104 -8.86 7.94 10.28
N PHE A 105 -7.75 7.49 10.81
CA PHE A 105 -7.05 8.19 11.88
C PHE A 105 -5.54 8.09 11.72
N SER A 106 -4.84 9.10 12.23
CA SER A 106 -3.38 9.10 12.30
C SER A 106 -2.91 10.06 13.39
N GLY A 107 -1.75 9.79 13.93
CA GLY A 107 -1.16 10.63 14.96
C GLY A 107 0.24 10.19 15.33
N ASN A 108 0.73 10.77 16.40
CA ASN A 108 1.97 10.38 17.05
C ASN A 108 1.80 10.38 18.57
N SER A 109 2.50 9.49 19.25
CA SER A 109 2.62 9.45 20.71
C SER A 109 4.09 9.34 21.10
N GLY A 110 4.46 9.87 22.26
CA GLY A 110 5.82 9.84 22.78
C GLY A 110 6.64 11.11 22.50
N GLY A 111 7.67 11.29 23.33
CA GLY A 111 8.72 12.31 23.45
C GLY A 111 8.75 13.53 22.55
N GLY A 112 8.69 14.66 23.23
CA GLY A 112 8.92 16.04 22.83
C GLY A 112 9.52 16.36 21.47
N GLY A 113 8.74 17.01 20.60
CA GLY A 113 9.27 17.83 19.51
C GLY A 113 9.83 17.10 18.29
N GLY A 114 9.39 15.89 18.02
CA GLY A 114 9.83 15.12 16.86
C GLY A 114 9.26 15.62 15.53
N MET A 115 10.01 15.41 14.45
CA MET A 115 9.59 15.70 13.09
C MET A 115 8.33 14.91 12.72
N VAL A 116 7.24 15.60 12.49
CA VAL A 116 6.02 15.00 11.93
C VAL A 116 6.24 14.87 10.42
N PHE A 117 6.54 13.68 9.95
CA PHE A 117 6.52 13.39 8.52
C PHE A 117 5.05 13.33 8.08
N ARG A 118 4.56 14.41 7.51
CA ARG A 118 3.29 14.41 6.83
C ARG A 118 3.57 14.15 5.35
N ILE A 119 3.22 12.97 4.87
CA ILE A 119 3.11 12.76 3.43
C ILE A 119 2.00 13.70 2.97
N GLY A 120 2.39 14.74 2.22
CA GLY A 120 1.43 15.69 1.69
C GLY A 120 0.49 14.99 0.71
N GLY A 121 -0.73 14.72 1.15
CA GLY A 121 -1.80 14.34 0.24
C GLY A 121 -2.20 15.53 -0.66
N PRO A 122 -2.88 15.29 -1.79
CA PRO A 122 -3.41 16.33 -2.66
C PRO A 122 -4.59 17.04 -1.99
N GLY A 123 -4.31 17.93 -1.09
CA GLY A 123 -5.25 18.80 -0.40
C GLY A 123 -4.45 19.92 0.20
N GLY A 124 -4.38 21.04 -0.51
CA GLY A 124 -3.67 22.22 -0.05
C GLY A 124 -4.22 22.74 1.29
N LEU A 125 -3.63 23.81 1.80
CA LEU A 125 -3.99 24.51 3.04
C LEU A 125 -5.47 24.92 3.18
N GLN A 126 -6.28 24.71 2.13
CA GLN A 126 -7.70 25.08 2.06
C GLN A 126 -8.66 23.87 2.13
N ALA A 127 -8.15 22.64 2.33
CA ALA A 127 -9.01 21.48 2.44
C ALA A 127 -9.79 21.50 3.76
N SER A 128 -11.10 21.27 3.69
CA SER A 128 -11.94 21.15 4.89
C SER A 128 -11.55 19.89 5.70
N PRO A 129 -11.87 19.83 6.99
CA PRO A 129 -11.64 18.63 7.81
C PRO A 129 -12.21 17.36 7.16
N GLU A 130 -13.40 17.44 6.54
CA GLU A 130 -14.07 16.33 5.86
C GLU A 130 -13.29 15.88 4.62
N GLN A 131 -12.74 16.82 3.84
CA GLN A 131 -11.91 16.52 2.67
C GLN A 131 -10.59 15.85 3.08
N ILE A 132 -10.03 16.26 4.21
CA ILE A 132 -8.81 15.64 4.78
C ILE A 132 -9.12 14.22 5.20
N GLU A 133 -10.22 14.00 5.93
CA GLU A 133 -10.65 12.67 6.40
C GLU A 133 -10.94 11.74 5.21
N GLU A 134 -11.67 12.20 4.21
CA GLU A 134 -11.96 11.43 2.99
C GLU A 134 -10.68 11.03 2.25
N THR A 135 -9.73 11.97 2.13
CA THR A 135 -8.44 11.71 1.50
C THR A 135 -7.63 10.68 2.29
N GLN A 136 -7.59 10.80 3.61
CA GLN A 136 -6.92 9.84 4.49
C GLN A 136 -7.57 8.46 4.40
N ARG A 137 -8.90 8.40 4.43
CA ARG A 137 -9.65 7.15 4.29
C ARG A 137 -9.29 6.44 2.99
N ARG A 138 -9.29 7.15 1.87
CA ARG A 138 -8.91 6.60 0.56
C ARG A 138 -7.47 6.07 0.55
N ILE A 139 -6.52 6.84 1.09
CA ILE A 139 -5.11 6.45 1.15
C ILE A 139 -4.92 5.20 2.00
N TYR A 140 -5.52 5.15 3.20
CA TYR A 140 -5.33 4.02 4.11
C TYR A 140 -6.11 2.78 3.67
N THR A 141 -7.26 2.94 3.03
CA THR A 141 -7.96 1.82 2.39
C THR A 141 -7.10 1.20 1.28
N ALA A 142 -6.48 2.02 0.45
CA ALA A 142 -5.59 1.53 -0.61
C ALA A 142 -4.32 0.87 -0.02
N GLU A 143 -3.73 1.43 1.02
CA GLU A 143 -2.58 0.85 1.73
C GLU A 143 -2.93 -0.50 2.35
N PHE A 144 -4.02 -0.57 3.09
CA PHE A 144 -4.57 -1.80 3.67
C PHE A 144 -4.77 -2.90 2.62
N SER A 145 -5.39 -2.53 1.49
CA SER A 145 -5.66 -3.46 0.39
C SER A 145 -4.38 -3.98 -0.24
N ARG A 146 -3.35 -3.14 -0.42
CA ARG A 146 -2.05 -3.56 -0.93
C ARG A 146 -1.34 -4.52 0.01
N TYR A 147 -1.37 -4.26 1.33
CA TYR A 147 -0.80 -5.21 2.31
C TYR A 147 -1.49 -6.57 2.27
N LEU A 148 -2.82 -6.60 2.22
CA LEU A 148 -3.56 -7.86 2.14
C LEU A 148 -3.28 -8.61 0.83
N LEU A 149 -3.24 -7.89 -0.31
CA LEU A 149 -2.89 -8.51 -1.59
C LEU A 149 -1.45 -9.02 -1.61
N ALA A 150 -0.49 -8.30 -1.02
CA ALA A 150 0.90 -8.71 -0.96
C ALA A 150 1.14 -9.91 -0.02
N ILE A 151 0.35 -10.04 1.07
CA ILE A 151 0.61 -11.04 2.11
C ILE A 151 -0.24 -12.29 1.93
N ILE A 152 -1.54 -12.13 1.64
CA ILE A 152 -2.51 -13.24 1.59
C ILE A 152 -3.31 -13.33 0.29
N LEU A 153 -2.97 -12.54 -0.73
CA LEU A 153 -3.64 -12.52 -2.05
C LEU A 153 -5.16 -12.30 -1.99
N THR A 154 -5.64 -11.64 -0.93
CA THR A 154 -7.07 -11.40 -0.72
C THR A 154 -7.28 -9.94 -0.35
N PRO A 155 -8.03 -9.16 -1.14
CA PRO A 155 -8.38 -7.79 -0.77
C PRO A 155 -9.33 -7.80 0.43
N PRO A 156 -9.46 -6.67 1.16
CA PRO A 156 -10.46 -6.59 2.23
C PRO A 156 -11.86 -6.83 1.64
N PRO A 157 -12.74 -7.58 2.36
CA PRO A 157 -14.11 -7.85 1.88
C PRO A 157 -14.94 -6.60 1.57
N SER A 158 -14.57 -5.47 2.14
CA SER A 158 -15.18 -4.16 1.90
C SER A 158 -14.78 -3.53 0.55
N LEU A 159 -13.78 -4.08 -0.15
CA LEU A 159 -13.29 -3.58 -1.43
C LEU A 159 -13.61 -4.60 -2.54
N ALA A 160 -14.68 -4.35 -3.30
CA ALA A 160 -14.96 -5.13 -4.49
C ALA A 160 -13.90 -4.84 -5.56
N VAL A 161 -13.21 -5.89 -6.04
CA VAL A 161 -12.18 -5.76 -7.08
C VAL A 161 -12.46 -6.67 -8.27
N GLU A 162 -12.00 -6.23 -9.42
CA GLU A 162 -11.95 -7.00 -10.67
C GLU A 162 -10.51 -7.41 -10.95
N TYR A 163 -10.35 -8.59 -11.53
CA TYR A 163 -9.06 -9.14 -11.91
C TYR A 163 -9.02 -9.36 -13.41
N LYS A 164 -7.97 -8.84 -14.08
CA LYS A 164 -7.76 -9.01 -15.53
C LYS A 164 -6.34 -9.46 -15.82
N TYR A 165 -6.19 -10.40 -16.73
CA TYR A 165 -4.87 -10.79 -17.20
C TYR A 165 -4.26 -9.65 -18.01
N ALA A 166 -3.04 -9.23 -17.65
CA ALA A 166 -2.34 -8.12 -18.27
C ALA A 166 -1.14 -8.55 -19.12
N GLY A 167 -0.93 -9.87 -19.28
CA GLY A 167 0.18 -10.41 -20.05
C GLY A 167 1.28 -11.03 -19.20
N GLU A 168 2.48 -11.08 -19.75
CA GLU A 168 3.68 -11.62 -19.12
C GLU A 168 4.74 -10.53 -18.98
N SER A 169 5.62 -10.70 -18.01
CA SER A 169 6.74 -9.78 -17.78
C SER A 169 7.92 -10.51 -17.18
N ASP A 170 9.11 -9.99 -17.39
CA ASP A 170 10.28 -10.41 -16.64
C ASP A 170 10.39 -9.60 -15.36
N VAL A 171 10.58 -10.27 -14.23
CA VAL A 171 10.80 -9.66 -12.92
C VAL A 171 12.13 -10.23 -12.38
N GLU A 172 13.20 -9.44 -12.40
CA GLU A 172 14.55 -9.90 -12.11
C GLU A 172 14.91 -11.12 -12.97
N ASP A 173 15.20 -12.28 -12.37
CA ASP A 173 15.55 -13.52 -13.06
C ASP A 173 14.34 -14.45 -13.29
N ALA A 174 13.13 -14.01 -13.01
CA ALA A 174 11.91 -14.79 -13.12
C ALA A 174 10.97 -14.29 -14.21
N GLN A 175 10.35 -15.22 -14.94
CA GLN A 175 9.20 -14.91 -15.79
C GLN A 175 7.92 -14.91 -14.96
N ALA A 176 7.11 -13.88 -15.11
CA ALA A 176 5.89 -13.69 -14.37
C ALA A 176 4.65 -13.58 -15.26
N ASP A 177 3.56 -14.17 -14.82
CA ASP A 177 2.21 -13.82 -15.25
C ASP A 177 1.76 -12.57 -14.49
N VAL A 178 1.08 -11.66 -15.19
CA VAL A 178 0.71 -10.35 -14.66
C VAL A 178 -0.79 -10.20 -14.60
N ILE A 179 -1.31 -9.78 -13.43
CA ILE A 179 -2.74 -9.52 -13.22
C ILE A 179 -2.94 -8.09 -12.78
N ASP A 180 -3.79 -7.37 -13.50
CA ASP A 180 -4.34 -6.07 -13.07
C ASP A 180 -5.50 -6.29 -12.11
N VAL A 181 -5.45 -5.60 -10.98
CA VAL A 181 -6.49 -5.59 -9.94
C VAL A 181 -7.02 -4.18 -9.84
N SER A 182 -8.29 -3.97 -10.15
CA SER A 182 -8.93 -2.66 -10.11
C SER A 182 -10.16 -2.67 -9.21
N GLY A 183 -10.47 -1.53 -8.61
CA GLY A 183 -11.59 -1.38 -7.68
C GLY A 183 -12.10 0.06 -7.57
N PRO A 184 -13.01 0.32 -6.65
CA PRO A 184 -13.58 1.65 -6.44
C PRO A 184 -12.52 2.68 -6.03
N ASN A 185 -12.88 3.97 -6.15
CA ASN A 185 -12.01 5.10 -5.78
C ASN A 185 -10.67 5.13 -6.53
N LYS A 186 -10.63 4.64 -7.77
CA LYS A 186 -9.43 4.51 -8.60
C LYS A 186 -8.36 3.59 -7.96
N PHE A 187 -8.77 2.64 -7.13
CA PHE A 187 -7.84 1.62 -6.68
C PHE A 187 -7.40 0.79 -7.87
N ALA A 188 -6.10 0.75 -8.11
CA ALA A 188 -5.50 -0.04 -9.17
C ALA A 188 -4.12 -0.50 -8.71
N VAL A 189 -3.87 -1.79 -8.86
CA VAL A 189 -2.57 -2.40 -8.64
C VAL A 189 -2.35 -3.49 -9.68
N ARG A 190 -1.10 -3.83 -9.90
CA ARG A 190 -0.67 -4.93 -10.76
C ARG A 190 0.10 -5.92 -9.91
N VAL A 191 -0.23 -7.21 -9.99
CA VAL A 191 0.43 -8.28 -9.24
C VAL A 191 1.13 -9.20 -10.21
N PHE A 192 2.37 -9.54 -9.91
CA PHE A 192 3.24 -10.38 -10.73
C PHE A 192 3.44 -11.70 -10.01
N PHE A 193 3.15 -12.80 -10.70
CA PHE A 193 3.23 -14.16 -10.17
C PHE A 193 4.30 -14.95 -10.95
N ASP A 194 5.23 -15.55 -10.23
CA ASP A 194 6.23 -16.43 -10.85
C ASP A 194 5.57 -17.59 -11.62
N LYS A 195 5.92 -17.76 -12.87
CA LYS A 195 5.30 -18.78 -13.74
C LYS A 195 5.60 -20.21 -13.32
N LYS A 196 6.68 -20.45 -12.57
CA LYS A 196 7.08 -21.80 -12.15
C LYS A 196 6.51 -22.16 -10.78
N SER A 197 6.64 -21.26 -9.82
CA SER A 197 6.21 -21.50 -8.44
C SER A 197 4.80 -20.99 -8.15
N HIS A 198 4.26 -20.13 -9.01
CA HIS A 198 3.01 -19.38 -8.83
C HIS A 198 3.00 -18.45 -7.61
N MET A 199 4.17 -18.23 -6.99
CA MET A 199 4.30 -17.33 -5.85
C MET A 199 4.22 -15.87 -6.30
N PRO A 200 3.60 -14.97 -5.53
CA PRO A 200 3.66 -13.54 -5.81
C PRO A 200 5.10 -13.02 -5.63
N LEU A 201 5.57 -12.24 -6.60
CA LEU A 201 6.92 -11.66 -6.61
C LEU A 201 6.88 -10.17 -6.30
N LEU A 202 5.95 -9.48 -6.96
CA LEU A 202 5.91 -8.03 -7.00
C LEU A 202 4.47 -7.55 -7.07
N LEU A 203 4.18 -6.43 -6.41
CA LEU A 203 2.98 -5.64 -6.60
C LEU A 203 3.40 -4.24 -7.03
N SER A 204 2.82 -3.71 -8.10
CA SER A 204 3.07 -2.34 -8.54
C SER A 204 1.80 -1.51 -8.55
N TYR A 205 1.95 -0.19 -8.37
CA TYR A 205 0.87 0.79 -8.48
C TYR A 205 1.42 2.16 -8.79
N ARG A 206 0.57 3.05 -9.30
CA ARG A 206 0.92 4.46 -9.51
C ARG A 206 0.35 5.34 -8.42
N GLY A 207 1.05 6.39 -8.09
CA GLY A 207 0.62 7.35 -7.10
C GLY A 207 1.43 8.63 -7.12
N PRO A 208 1.01 9.64 -6.35
CA PRO A 208 1.70 10.92 -6.31
C PRO A 208 3.10 10.74 -5.72
N LYS A 209 4.10 11.37 -6.35
CA LYS A 209 5.49 11.39 -5.90
C LYS A 209 5.58 11.93 -4.47
N PRO A 210 6.23 11.20 -3.54
CA PRO A 210 6.39 11.64 -2.16
C PRO A 210 7.18 12.94 -2.10
N ARG A 211 6.69 13.92 -1.35
CA ARG A 211 7.42 15.15 -1.09
C ARG A 211 8.00 15.10 0.31
N ILE A 212 9.31 15.23 0.39
CA ILE A 212 10.03 15.28 1.67
C ILE A 212 10.00 16.71 2.16
N MET A 213 9.38 16.93 3.31
CA MET A 213 9.45 18.20 4.00
C MET A 213 10.68 18.19 4.93
N THR A 214 11.75 18.86 4.51
CA THR A 214 12.88 19.14 5.39
C THR A 214 12.56 20.35 6.25
N MET A 215 12.23 20.15 7.51
CA MET A 215 12.16 21.22 8.48
C MET A 215 13.55 21.45 9.04
N GLN A 216 14.15 22.61 8.77
CA GLN A 216 15.33 23.05 9.52
C GLN A 216 14.85 23.40 10.95
N ARG A 217 15.35 22.68 11.92
CA ARG A 217 15.14 23.05 13.31
C ARG A 217 15.88 24.37 13.54
N PRO A 218 15.25 25.40 14.12
CA PRO A 218 15.99 26.60 14.53
C PRO A 218 17.19 26.16 15.38
N ALA A 219 18.38 26.68 15.04
CA ALA A 219 19.61 26.32 15.72
C ALA A 219 19.55 26.83 17.18
N GLY A 220 19.56 25.88 18.14
CA GLY A 220 19.63 26.18 19.58
C GLY A 220 18.68 25.31 20.38
N SER A 221 19.17 24.72 21.46
CA SER A 221 18.41 23.89 22.43
C SER A 221 17.34 24.66 23.22
N GLY A 222 17.03 25.92 22.82
CA GLY A 222 16.10 26.82 23.50
C GLY A 222 15.03 27.43 22.60
N ALA A 223 14.78 26.89 21.38
CA ALA A 223 13.73 27.42 20.53
C ALA A 223 12.35 27.28 21.20
N LYS A 224 11.66 28.40 21.33
CA LYS A 224 10.33 28.44 21.95
C LYS A 224 9.31 27.72 21.05
N PRO A 225 8.24 27.12 21.62
CA PRO A 225 7.18 26.47 20.85
C PRO A 225 6.62 27.35 19.72
N GLU A 226 6.57 28.66 19.91
CA GLU A 226 6.11 29.66 18.96
C GLU A 226 7.02 29.75 17.71
N ASP A 227 8.35 29.70 17.92
CA ASP A 227 9.34 29.76 16.83
C ASP A 227 9.29 28.48 15.97
N ILE A 228 9.08 27.33 16.64
CA ILE A 228 8.88 26.04 15.97
C ILE A 228 7.59 26.05 15.14
N ALA A 229 6.50 26.59 15.71
CA ALA A 229 5.22 26.70 15.01
C ALA A 229 5.33 27.63 13.77
N LYS A 230 6.01 28.78 13.92
CA LYS A 230 6.26 29.72 12.84
C LYS A 230 7.11 29.12 11.72
N ALA A 231 8.22 28.48 12.05
CA ALA A 231 9.07 27.79 11.08
C ALA A 231 8.31 26.67 10.35
N ARG A 232 7.39 25.98 11.03
CA ARG A 232 6.51 24.96 10.44
C ARG A 232 5.53 25.56 9.44
N GLU A 233 4.91 26.69 9.74
CA GLU A 233 3.99 27.37 8.84
C GLU A 233 4.73 27.97 7.62
N GLU A 234 5.91 28.52 7.81
CA GLU A 234 6.76 28.99 6.71
C GLU A 234 7.19 27.85 5.78
N ALA A 235 7.62 26.70 6.34
CA ALA A 235 7.96 25.52 5.55
C ALA A 235 6.77 24.98 4.76
N LYS A 236 5.57 24.99 5.34
CA LYS A 236 4.34 24.62 4.66
C LYS A 236 4.04 25.58 3.49
N LYS A 237 4.11 26.89 3.74
CA LYS A 237 3.87 27.90 2.69
C LYS A 237 4.83 27.74 1.52
N LYS A 238 6.12 27.52 1.81
CA LYS A 238 7.14 27.29 0.78
C LYS A 238 6.86 26.04 -0.03
N MET A 239 6.54 24.93 0.63
CA MET A 239 6.19 23.66 -0.03
C MET A 239 4.96 23.81 -0.94
N HIS A 240 3.97 24.61 -0.55
CA HIS A 240 2.79 24.85 -1.38
C HIS A 240 3.07 25.80 -2.55
N ALA A 241 3.91 26.80 -2.36
CA ALA A 241 4.30 27.72 -3.44
C ALA A 241 5.12 27.01 -4.53
N GLU A 242 5.93 26.04 -4.16
CA GLU A 242 6.75 25.22 -5.06
C GLU A 242 6.01 23.97 -5.59
N ALA A 243 4.77 23.74 -5.16
CA ALA A 243 3.99 22.59 -5.58
C ALA A 243 3.49 22.76 -7.02
N PRO A 244 3.75 21.83 -7.95
CA PRO A 244 3.09 21.84 -9.24
C PRO A 244 1.58 21.69 -9.04
N PRO A 245 0.76 22.32 -9.91
CA PRO A 245 -0.70 22.31 -9.79
C PRO A 245 -1.28 20.87 -9.88
N VAL A 246 -0.59 19.98 -10.56
CA VAL A 246 -0.90 18.54 -10.60
C VAL A 246 0.29 17.77 -10.03
N PRO A 247 0.10 16.94 -9.02
CA PRO A 247 1.18 16.09 -8.50
C PRO A 247 1.72 15.17 -9.61
N GLU A 248 3.03 15.11 -9.73
CA GLU A 248 3.68 14.11 -10.56
C GLU A 248 3.33 12.72 -10.04
N GLU A 249 2.86 11.82 -10.92
CA GLU A 249 2.60 10.43 -10.58
C GLU A 249 3.79 9.57 -10.97
N VAL A 250 4.23 8.74 -10.03
CA VAL A 250 5.36 7.82 -10.20
C VAL A 250 4.94 6.38 -9.92
N ASP A 251 5.77 5.45 -10.34
CA ASP A 251 5.56 4.04 -10.09
C ASP A 251 6.13 3.63 -8.74
N PHE A 252 5.33 2.87 -8.00
CA PHE A 252 5.68 2.25 -6.74
C PHE A 252 5.65 0.74 -6.88
N TYR A 253 6.55 0.07 -6.16
CA TYR A 253 6.62 -1.38 -6.14
C TYR A 253 6.73 -1.88 -4.71
N ILE A 254 6.13 -3.05 -4.46
CA ILE A 254 6.29 -3.83 -3.23
C ILE A 254 6.81 -5.20 -3.65
N ARG A 255 8.08 -5.47 -3.41
CA ARG A 255 8.69 -6.77 -3.65
C ARG A 255 8.50 -7.66 -2.44
N MET A 256 8.10 -8.90 -2.66
CA MET A 256 7.82 -9.89 -1.64
C MET A 256 8.85 -11.02 -1.71
N THR A 257 9.62 -11.20 -0.64
CA THR A 257 10.68 -12.23 -0.58
C THR A 257 10.71 -12.92 0.78
N ASP A 258 11.58 -13.92 0.94
CA ASP A 258 11.78 -14.71 2.17
C ASP A 258 10.45 -15.33 2.66
N TYR A 259 9.81 -16.09 1.78
CA TYR A 259 8.55 -16.77 2.10
C TYR A 259 8.75 -17.88 3.11
N LYS A 260 7.96 -17.87 4.19
CA LYS A 260 7.95 -18.92 5.22
C LYS A 260 6.52 -19.33 5.53
N LYS A 261 6.36 -20.58 5.99
CA LYS A 261 5.05 -21.12 6.34
C LYS A 261 4.64 -20.73 7.74
N VAL A 262 3.50 -20.08 7.87
CA VAL A 262 2.89 -19.67 9.14
C VAL A 262 1.44 -20.14 9.17
N GLY A 263 1.06 -20.99 10.11
CA GLY A 263 -0.32 -21.48 10.25
C GLY A 263 -0.89 -22.11 8.98
N GLY A 264 -0.04 -22.75 8.17
CA GLY A 264 -0.45 -23.39 6.91
C GLY A 264 -0.36 -22.50 5.68
N VAL A 265 -0.12 -21.18 5.83
CA VAL A 265 -0.03 -20.20 4.74
C VAL A 265 1.41 -19.77 4.55
N MET A 266 1.85 -19.64 3.29
CA MET A 266 3.15 -19.05 2.91
C MET A 266 3.02 -17.53 2.91
N VAL A 267 3.80 -16.86 3.75
CA VAL A 267 3.81 -15.40 3.87
C VAL A 267 5.22 -14.84 3.69
N PRO A 268 5.39 -13.67 3.06
CA PRO A 268 6.70 -13.06 2.87
C PRO A 268 7.24 -12.51 4.20
N HIS A 269 8.52 -12.78 4.51
CA HIS A 269 9.17 -12.21 5.70
C HIS A 269 10.02 -10.98 5.37
N LYS A 270 10.05 -10.58 4.11
CA LYS A 270 10.63 -9.31 3.70
C LYS A 270 9.76 -8.64 2.65
N LEU A 271 9.42 -7.37 2.90
CA LEU A 271 8.79 -6.47 1.93
C LEU A 271 9.78 -5.35 1.61
N THR A 272 10.12 -5.18 0.33
CA THR A 272 10.96 -4.07 -0.14
C THR A 272 10.07 -3.13 -0.96
N PHE A 273 9.97 -1.90 -0.51
CA PHE A 273 9.21 -0.85 -1.19
C PHE A 273 10.17 -0.03 -2.05
N LEU A 274 9.81 0.15 -3.32
CA LEU A 274 10.57 0.96 -4.25
C LEU A 274 9.71 2.11 -4.79
N THR A 275 10.36 3.22 -5.07
CA THR A 275 9.79 4.36 -5.78
C THR A 275 10.67 4.63 -6.99
N GLU A 276 10.13 4.60 -8.20
CA GLU A 276 10.90 4.79 -9.46
C GLU A 276 12.13 3.85 -9.54
N ASN A 277 11.99 2.60 -9.11
CA ASN A 277 13.05 1.58 -9.03
C ASN A 277 14.13 1.79 -7.93
N GLU A 278 14.05 2.85 -7.14
CA GLU A 278 14.93 3.04 -5.99
C GLU A 278 14.29 2.52 -4.70
N VAL A 279 15.07 1.80 -3.88
CA VAL A 279 14.60 1.31 -2.59
C VAL A 279 14.29 2.49 -1.67
N SER A 280 13.04 2.65 -1.32
CA SER A 280 12.55 3.70 -0.41
C SER A 280 12.34 3.19 1.03
N GLU A 281 11.96 1.91 1.18
CA GLU A 281 11.78 1.28 2.49
C GLU A 281 12.00 -0.23 2.41
N GLU A 282 12.56 -0.83 3.44
CA GLU A 282 12.55 -2.27 3.68
C GLU A 282 11.81 -2.55 4.99
N PHE A 283 11.03 -3.62 5.00
CA PHE A 283 10.35 -4.13 6.19
C PHE A 283 10.69 -5.62 6.36
N GLU A 284 11.51 -5.92 7.34
CA GLU A 284 11.90 -7.26 7.73
C GLU A 284 10.97 -7.78 8.82
N ILE A 285 10.17 -8.78 8.49
CA ILE A 285 9.09 -9.29 9.34
C ILE A 285 9.63 -10.44 10.19
N SER A 286 9.66 -10.23 11.48
CA SER A 286 10.14 -11.21 12.45
C SER A 286 9.03 -12.17 12.91
N LYS A 287 7.78 -11.71 12.93
CA LYS A 287 6.66 -12.49 13.45
C LYS A 287 5.34 -12.18 12.77
N TYR A 288 4.61 -13.25 12.43
CA TYR A 288 3.19 -13.22 12.10
C TYR A 288 2.38 -13.93 13.18
N GLN A 289 1.21 -13.38 13.49
CA GLN A 289 0.17 -14.06 14.27
C GLN A 289 -1.12 -14.02 13.47
N LEU A 290 -1.65 -15.20 13.16
CA LEU A 290 -2.94 -15.32 12.48
C LEU A 290 -4.06 -15.33 13.52
N ASN A 291 -5.14 -14.60 13.22
CA ASN A 291 -6.34 -14.52 14.06
C ASN A 291 -6.06 -14.12 15.52
N PRO A 292 -5.27 -13.04 15.76
CA PRO A 292 -5.00 -12.58 17.12
C PRO A 292 -6.28 -12.08 17.78
N GLN A 293 -6.36 -12.22 19.11
CA GLN A 293 -7.40 -11.59 19.91
C GLN A 293 -6.98 -10.15 20.23
N PHE A 294 -7.53 -9.20 19.52
CA PHE A 294 -7.28 -7.78 19.80
C PHE A 294 -8.15 -7.27 20.94
N LYS A 295 -7.61 -6.35 21.74
CA LYS A 295 -8.41 -5.60 22.72
C LYS A 295 -9.43 -4.73 21.96
N ALA A 296 -10.55 -4.41 22.60
CA ALA A 296 -11.64 -3.66 21.99
C ALA A 296 -11.20 -2.27 21.48
N ASP A 297 -10.29 -1.62 22.22
CA ASP A 297 -9.73 -0.30 21.94
C ASP A 297 -8.54 -0.28 20.96
N ARG A 298 -8.07 -1.47 20.49
CA ARG A 298 -6.86 -1.58 19.65
C ARG A 298 -6.88 -0.69 18.40
N PHE A 299 -8.05 -0.48 17.82
CA PHE A 299 -8.24 0.31 16.60
C PHE A 299 -8.91 1.66 16.88
N GLU A 300 -8.93 2.09 18.12
CA GLU A 300 -9.45 3.40 18.46
C GLU A 300 -8.34 4.47 18.39
N LYS A 301 -8.78 5.71 18.21
CA LYS A 301 -7.88 6.86 18.16
C LYS A 301 -7.35 7.10 19.58
N HIS A 302 -6.05 7.07 19.75
CA HIS A 302 -5.34 7.42 20.99
C HIS A 302 -4.92 8.87 21.01
#